data_656bbbb120abe9e9821dfc7258c9b367
#
_entry.id   656bbbb120abe9e9821dfc7258c9b367
#
_cell.length_a   1.000
_cell.length_b   1.000
_cell.length_c   1.000
_cell.angle_alpha   90.00
_cell.angle_beta   90.00
_cell.angle_gamma   90.00
#
_symmetry.space_group_name_H-M   'P 1'
#
loop_
_entity.id
_entity.type
_entity.pdbx_description
1 polymer ?
#
loop_
_entity_poly.entity_id
_entity_poly.type
_entity_poly.pdbx_seq_one_letter_code
_entity_poly.pdbx_strand_id
1 'polypeptide(L)'
;YAGDTDYAEFEEVYVMSLTSKIAIDASKITKPQATGIKEGQLLSTSLLSGGSVKDEDGYTIAGTFVWTNGNAVMPAGKQSCSVTFYPDNSSYYNTAEVSVEVEVTPTYLVTATGTTGGTVNVLGKTEDDVYVKGQEISLVALPLPNYKFDSWSVTGASETLPANDSISVKADNNKTYTANFSPIMHTVSIETAGNGSLSVKAEDAEIASGASLRQGTVLQIVATPDVSSQLKSLTINGDSLKGNKVTLTGDLTVKAEFGQKAGALVTIKDVANGSILLYKENGSLIASGSTVPIGDKVRVVDLPDAGYSLGGSGVTLSGVTGSTTTNLWTVTGDVTA
;
A
#
# COMPACT_ATOMS: atom_id res chain seq x y z
N TYR A 1 39.67 58.89 103.56
CA TYR A 1 39.87 57.48 103.64
C TYR A 1 39.64 56.88 102.32
N ALA A 2 40.69 56.27 101.76
CA ALA A 2 40.78 55.64 100.50
C ALA A 2 40.12 54.22 100.49
N GLY A 3 39.69 53.86 99.39
CA GLY A 3 39.26 52.54 99.10
C GLY A 3 38.93 52.44 97.62
N ASP A 4 40.01 52.40 96.90
CA ASP A 4 40.02 52.02 95.48
C ASP A 4 39.88 50.54 95.39
N THR A 5 38.90 50.06 94.58
CA THR A 5 38.90 48.73 94.05
C THR A 5 38.46 48.80 92.62
N ASP A 6 39.45 49.01 91.73
CA ASP A 6 39.37 48.67 90.31
C ASP A 6 39.12 47.18 90.15
N TYR A 7 37.94 46.82 89.83
CA TYR A 7 37.63 45.56 89.22
C TYR A 7 37.68 45.69 87.70
N ALA A 8 38.80 45.28 87.16
CA ALA A 8 38.89 45.04 85.73
C ALA A 8 38.08 43.75 85.39
N GLU A 9 36.92 43.91 84.76
CA GLU A 9 36.29 42.78 84.11
C GLU A 9 37.14 42.35 82.94
N PHE A 10 37.74 41.14 83.05
CA PHE A 10 38.37 40.44 81.96
C PHE A 10 37.25 39.75 81.16
N GLU A 11 36.75 40.36 80.05
CA GLU A 11 36.07 39.62 79.01
C GLU A 11 37.12 38.77 78.27
N GLU A 12 37.23 37.47 78.63
CA GLU A 12 37.88 36.53 77.76
C GLU A 12 36.98 36.24 76.54
N VAL A 13 37.20 36.93 75.41
CA VAL A 13 36.61 36.61 74.13
C VAL A 13 37.33 35.37 73.58
N TYR A 14 36.73 34.18 73.77
CA TYR A 14 37.15 32.98 73.05
C TYR A 14 36.78 33.10 71.60
N VAL A 15 37.71 33.52 70.74
CA VAL A 15 37.61 33.41 69.34
C VAL A 15 37.91 31.97 68.95
N MET A 16 36.86 31.14 68.78
CA MET A 16 37.01 29.86 68.15
C MET A 16 37.32 30.05 66.72
N SER A 17 38.57 30.02 66.27
CA SER A 17 38.96 29.93 64.88
C SER A 17 38.85 28.49 64.43
N LEU A 18 37.80 28.14 63.69
CA LEU A 18 37.71 26.83 63.07
C LEU A 18 38.71 26.79 61.89
N THR A 19 39.87 26.17 62.04
CA THR A 19 40.92 26.14 61.02
C THR A 19 40.74 25.07 59.96
N SER A 20 39.81 24.11 60.13
CA SER A 20 39.42 23.10 59.14
C SER A 20 38.01 22.59 59.40
N LYS A 21 37.26 22.35 58.29
CA LYS A 21 35.92 21.74 58.36
C LYS A 21 36.08 20.26 58.75
N ILE A 22 35.07 19.74 59.45
CA ILE A 22 35.00 18.34 59.83
C ILE A 22 34.68 17.48 58.60
N ALA A 23 35.50 16.44 58.37
CA ALA A 23 35.24 15.43 57.37
C ALA A 23 34.13 14.50 57.86
N ILE A 24 33.19 14.17 56.97
CA ILE A 24 32.13 13.19 57.25
C ILE A 24 32.67 11.81 56.94
N ASP A 25 32.61 10.90 57.95
CA ASP A 25 32.98 9.51 57.76
C ASP A 25 31.97 8.78 56.89
N ALA A 26 32.44 8.12 55.79
CA ALA A 26 31.59 7.38 54.87
C ALA A 26 30.80 6.23 55.57
N SER A 27 31.30 5.69 56.66
CA SER A 27 30.61 4.67 57.45
C SER A 27 29.36 5.18 58.17
N LYS A 28 29.26 6.49 58.34
CA LYS A 28 28.11 7.19 58.97
C LYS A 28 27.05 7.62 57.96
N ILE A 29 27.25 7.32 56.67
CA ILE A 29 26.33 7.68 55.58
C ILE A 29 25.43 6.49 55.27
N THR A 30 24.13 6.65 55.49
CA THR A 30 23.12 5.79 54.89
C THR A 30 22.85 6.33 53.47
N LYS A 31 23.17 5.52 52.45
CA LYS A 31 23.03 5.92 51.04
C LYS A 31 21.59 6.18 50.65
N PRO A 32 21.30 7.21 49.85
CA PRO A 32 20.00 7.34 49.24
C PRO A 32 19.73 6.24 48.21
N GLN A 33 18.46 6.04 47.86
CA GLN A 33 18.03 5.18 46.76
C GLN A 33 17.79 6.03 45.49
N ALA A 34 18.09 5.43 44.35
CA ALA A 34 17.88 6.05 43.04
C ALA A 34 16.72 5.40 42.28
N THR A 35 15.94 6.15 41.59
CA THR A 35 14.96 5.59 40.62
C THR A 35 15.67 5.12 39.35
N GLY A 36 15.17 4.03 38.73
CA GLY A 36 15.65 3.57 37.42
C GLY A 36 15.35 4.59 36.32
N ILE A 37 16.20 4.62 35.30
CA ILE A 37 16.09 5.47 34.12
C ILE A 37 16.24 4.64 32.84
N LYS A 38 16.00 5.25 31.67
CA LYS A 38 16.22 4.63 30.37
C LYS A 38 17.62 4.94 29.84
N GLU A 39 18.17 4.06 29.04
CA GLU A 39 19.40 4.30 28.29
C GLU A 39 19.32 5.60 27.49
N GLY A 40 20.40 6.35 27.47
CA GLY A 40 20.48 7.65 26.79
C GLY A 40 19.91 8.84 27.58
N GLN A 41 19.25 8.61 28.72
CA GLN A 41 18.81 9.69 29.59
C GLN A 41 19.96 10.25 30.45
N LEU A 42 19.82 11.50 30.84
CA LEU A 42 20.75 12.14 31.80
C LEU A 42 20.56 11.54 33.20
N LEU A 43 21.66 11.37 33.95
CA LEU A 43 21.64 10.86 35.32
C LEU A 43 20.71 11.71 36.21
N SER A 44 20.62 13.01 36.00
CA SER A 44 19.72 13.92 36.72
C SER A 44 18.24 13.58 36.64
N THR A 45 17.82 12.75 35.65
CA THR A 45 16.44 12.25 35.56
C THR A 45 16.12 11.15 36.57
N SER A 46 17.15 10.52 37.13
CA SER A 46 17.02 9.59 38.26
C SER A 46 16.86 10.39 39.54
N LEU A 47 15.77 10.15 40.25
CA LEU A 47 15.48 10.81 41.53
C LEU A 47 16.14 10.09 42.67
N LEU A 48 16.83 10.85 43.53
CA LEU A 48 17.34 10.36 44.79
C LEU A 48 16.29 10.50 45.87
N SER A 49 16.17 9.46 46.73
CA SER A 49 15.21 9.48 47.83
C SER A 49 15.80 8.80 49.05
N GLY A 50 15.41 9.26 50.25
CA GLY A 50 15.94 8.77 51.51
C GLY A 50 17.43 9.14 51.72
N GLY A 51 18.14 8.31 52.44
CA GLY A 51 19.51 8.57 52.86
C GLY A 51 19.57 9.44 54.13
N SER A 52 20.65 9.34 54.86
CA SER A 52 20.91 10.17 56.04
C SER A 52 22.42 10.16 56.35
N VAL A 53 22.88 11.22 57.02
CA VAL A 53 24.26 11.33 57.46
C VAL A 53 24.26 11.59 58.95
N LYS A 54 25.15 10.94 59.68
CA LYS A 54 25.32 11.11 61.15
C LYS A 54 26.73 11.59 61.44
N ASP A 55 26.85 12.34 62.54
CA ASP A 55 28.17 12.65 63.14
C ASP A 55 28.70 11.50 63.96
N GLU A 56 29.86 11.68 64.58
CA GLU A 56 30.50 10.69 65.46
C GLU A 56 29.64 10.33 66.67
N ASP A 57 28.85 11.28 67.17
CA ASP A 57 27.96 11.12 68.32
C ASP A 57 26.62 10.49 67.97
N GLY A 58 26.34 10.27 66.64
CA GLY A 58 25.13 9.64 66.14
C GLY A 58 23.99 10.64 65.83
N TYR A 59 24.20 11.96 65.97
CA TYR A 59 23.23 12.98 65.59
C TYR A 59 23.15 13.15 64.07
N THR A 60 21.98 13.41 63.55
CA THR A 60 21.77 13.61 62.13
C THR A 60 22.32 14.95 61.64
N ILE A 61 23.18 14.91 60.64
CA ILE A 61 23.67 16.09 59.93
C ILE A 61 22.63 16.42 58.84
N ALA A 62 21.99 17.60 58.94
CA ALA A 62 21.03 18.06 57.91
C ALA A 62 21.78 18.44 56.62
N GLY A 63 21.18 18.11 55.46
CA GLY A 63 21.75 18.40 54.14
C GLY A 63 21.03 17.71 53.02
N THR A 64 21.56 17.81 51.79
CA THR A 64 20.93 17.31 50.55
C THR A 64 21.91 16.42 49.79
N PHE A 65 21.41 15.30 49.27
CA PHE A 65 22.11 14.44 48.31
C PHE A 65 21.84 14.89 46.86
N VAL A 66 22.89 15.08 46.08
CA VAL A 66 22.84 15.50 44.70
C VAL A 66 23.79 14.65 43.84
N TRP A 67 23.38 14.30 42.62
CA TRP A 67 24.28 13.63 41.70
C TRP A 67 25.53 14.47 41.44
N THR A 68 26.71 13.91 41.63
CA THR A 68 27.98 14.60 41.39
C THR A 68 28.14 15.02 39.94
N ASN A 69 27.66 14.19 39.00
CA ASN A 69 27.63 14.49 37.57
C ASN A 69 26.24 14.18 36.98
N GLY A 70 25.25 15.01 37.30
CA GLY A 70 23.88 14.82 36.83
C GLY A 70 23.69 14.93 35.31
N ASN A 71 24.64 15.53 34.60
CA ASN A 71 24.56 15.67 33.09
C ASN A 71 25.17 14.47 32.36
N ALA A 72 25.65 13.46 33.06
CA ALA A 72 26.17 12.25 32.44
C ALA A 72 25.03 11.49 31.72
N VAL A 73 25.25 11.10 30.46
CA VAL A 73 24.36 10.21 29.71
C VAL A 73 24.68 8.77 30.15
N MET A 74 23.64 8.02 30.53
CA MET A 74 23.81 6.69 31.11
C MET A 74 23.68 5.59 30.06
N PRO A 75 24.66 4.70 29.93
CA PRO A 75 24.56 3.46 29.17
C PRO A 75 23.67 2.43 29.90
N ALA A 76 23.16 1.46 29.17
CA ALA A 76 22.31 0.41 29.70
C ALA A 76 23.03 -0.43 30.81
N GLY A 77 22.23 -1.00 31.72
CA GLY A 77 22.65 -1.88 32.79
C GLY A 77 22.75 -1.18 34.13
N LYS A 78 23.31 -1.89 35.12
CA LYS A 78 23.57 -1.32 36.45
C LYS A 78 24.77 -0.40 36.42
N GLN A 79 24.58 0.83 36.82
CA GLN A 79 25.60 1.88 36.85
C GLN A 79 25.84 2.32 38.27
N SER A 80 27.12 2.35 38.67
CA SER A 80 27.53 2.90 39.96
C SER A 80 27.89 4.37 39.81
N CYS A 81 27.03 5.25 40.33
CA CYS A 81 27.13 6.70 40.12
C CYS A 81 27.45 7.41 41.45
N SER A 82 28.28 8.45 41.37
CA SER A 82 28.66 9.25 42.54
C SER A 82 27.57 10.26 42.91
N VAL A 83 27.27 10.32 44.19
CA VAL A 83 26.35 11.27 44.83
C VAL A 83 27.10 12.07 45.88
N THR A 84 27.01 13.38 45.80
CA THR A 84 27.60 14.30 46.77
C THR A 84 26.55 14.72 47.80
N PHE A 85 26.86 14.56 49.08
CA PHE A 85 26.09 15.14 50.16
C PHE A 85 26.59 16.56 50.44
N TYR A 86 25.69 17.50 50.42
CA TYR A 86 25.92 18.90 50.77
C TYR A 86 25.29 19.17 52.13
N PRO A 87 26.10 19.32 53.20
CA PRO A 87 25.57 19.66 54.53
C PRO A 87 25.04 21.11 54.54
N ASP A 88 23.92 21.35 55.23
CA ASP A 88 23.37 22.67 55.41
C ASP A 88 24.34 23.60 56.10
N ASN A 89 25.04 23.09 57.14
CA ASN A 89 26.14 23.80 57.79
C ASN A 89 27.48 23.54 57.05
N SER A 90 27.57 24.12 55.86
CA SER A 90 28.79 24.00 55.02
C SER A 90 30.01 24.73 55.55
N SER A 91 29.86 25.56 56.62
CA SER A 91 30.97 26.19 57.31
C SER A 91 31.65 25.23 58.30
N TYR A 92 30.92 24.22 58.77
CA TYR A 92 31.38 23.28 59.79
C TYR A 92 31.78 21.93 59.20
N TYR A 93 31.00 21.42 58.25
CA TYR A 93 31.23 20.13 57.61
C TYR A 93 31.73 20.25 56.17
N ASN A 94 32.59 19.32 55.74
CA ASN A 94 32.91 19.10 54.35
C ASN A 94 31.76 18.38 53.61
N THR A 95 31.72 18.49 52.32
CA THR A 95 30.89 17.58 51.48
C THR A 95 31.43 16.16 51.57
N ALA A 96 30.58 15.17 51.37
CA ALA A 96 30.96 13.76 51.32
C ALA A 96 30.38 13.11 50.07
N GLU A 97 31.11 12.14 49.49
CA GLU A 97 30.67 11.41 48.31
C GLU A 97 30.39 9.94 48.65
N VAL A 98 29.33 9.41 48.04
CA VAL A 98 28.99 7.99 48.12
C VAL A 98 28.56 7.49 46.73
N SER A 99 28.76 6.20 46.46
CA SER A 99 28.28 5.56 45.27
C SER A 99 26.89 4.97 45.47
N VAL A 100 25.98 5.24 44.49
CA VAL A 100 24.61 4.74 44.44
C VAL A 100 24.43 3.97 43.13
N GLU A 101 23.77 2.81 43.18
CA GLU A 101 23.44 2.05 41.99
C GLU A 101 22.19 2.61 41.33
N VAL A 102 22.26 2.79 39.98
CA VAL A 102 21.15 3.17 39.11
C VAL A 102 20.91 2.06 38.10
N GLU A 103 19.68 1.55 38.01
CA GLU A 103 19.29 0.58 37.00
C GLU A 103 18.92 1.34 35.72
N VAL A 104 19.67 1.12 34.63
CA VAL A 104 19.43 1.77 33.35
C VAL A 104 18.87 0.73 32.40
N THR A 105 17.57 0.89 32.06
CA THR A 105 16.86 -0.04 31.17
C THR A 105 17.30 0.17 29.72
N PRO A 106 17.77 -0.89 29.02
CA PRO A 106 18.13 -0.80 27.61
C PRO A 106 16.98 -0.30 26.73
N THR A 107 17.33 0.42 25.66
CA THR A 107 16.40 0.84 24.62
C THR A 107 16.85 0.32 23.27
N TYR A 108 15.89 0.12 22.35
CA TYR A 108 16.14 -0.40 21.02
C TYR A 108 15.41 0.42 19.96
N LEU A 109 16.09 0.64 18.83
CA LEU A 109 15.49 1.23 17.64
C LEU A 109 14.67 0.14 16.92
N VAL A 110 13.35 0.33 16.83
CA VAL A 110 12.45 -0.57 16.10
C VAL A 110 11.68 0.24 15.07
N THR A 111 12.03 0.06 13.81
CA THR A 111 11.39 0.74 12.69
C THR A 111 10.51 -0.20 11.89
N ALA A 112 9.50 0.36 11.20
CA ALA A 112 8.65 -0.41 10.30
C ALA A 112 8.36 0.38 9.01
N THR A 113 8.39 -0.33 7.88
CA THR A 113 8.16 0.25 6.55
C THR A 113 7.36 -0.71 5.67
N GLY A 114 6.78 -0.19 4.59
CA GLY A 114 6.12 -1.00 3.56
C GLY A 114 6.91 -0.98 2.26
N THR A 115 6.86 -2.07 1.49
CA THR A 115 7.30 -2.08 0.10
C THR A 115 6.31 -1.29 -0.78
N THR A 116 6.63 -1.10 -2.07
CA THR A 116 5.68 -0.52 -3.03
C THR A 116 4.34 -1.25 -2.96
N GLY A 117 3.26 -0.50 -2.78
CA GLY A 117 1.90 -1.05 -2.72
C GLY A 117 1.26 -1.00 -1.34
N GLY A 118 1.93 -0.47 -0.31
CA GLY A 118 1.33 -0.30 0.99
C GLY A 118 2.18 0.47 1.98
N THR A 119 1.65 0.68 3.17
CA THR A 119 2.31 1.35 4.30
C THR A 119 2.16 0.53 5.57
N VAL A 120 2.88 0.90 6.61
CA VAL A 120 2.75 0.31 7.94
C VAL A 120 2.30 1.36 8.93
N ASN A 121 1.27 1.05 9.70
CA ASN A 121 0.87 1.81 10.87
C ASN A 121 1.50 1.17 12.11
N VAL A 122 2.23 1.97 12.90
CA VAL A 122 2.85 1.57 14.16
C VAL A 122 2.03 2.12 15.31
N LEU A 123 1.33 1.25 16.02
CA LEU A 123 0.55 1.65 17.20
C LEU A 123 1.48 1.80 18.41
N GLY A 124 1.35 2.92 19.11
CA GLY A 124 2.24 3.26 20.23
C GLY A 124 3.62 3.76 19.78
N LYS A 125 3.69 4.32 18.57
CA LYS A 125 4.93 4.91 18.01
C LYS A 125 5.48 5.98 18.96
N THR A 126 6.79 5.88 19.24
CA THR A 126 7.56 6.94 19.89
C THR A 126 8.12 7.92 18.86
N GLU A 127 8.50 9.12 19.28
CA GLU A 127 8.97 10.17 18.37
C GLU A 127 10.23 9.73 17.58
N ASP A 128 11.14 9.00 18.22
CA ASP A 128 12.41 8.57 17.64
C ASP A 128 12.44 7.08 17.26
N ASP A 129 11.30 6.38 17.26
CA ASP A 129 11.21 4.92 17.07
C ASP A 129 12.06 4.09 18.06
N VAL A 130 12.37 4.68 19.25
CA VAL A 130 13.16 4.07 20.32
C VAL A 130 12.23 3.56 21.42
N TYR A 131 12.34 2.28 21.75
CA TYR A 131 11.47 1.58 22.68
C TYR A 131 12.26 0.95 23.81
N VAL A 132 11.67 0.91 25.01
CA VAL A 132 12.27 0.25 26.15
C VAL A 132 12.30 -1.27 25.95
N LYS A 133 13.36 -1.93 26.39
CA LYS A 133 13.49 -3.40 26.34
C LYS A 133 12.22 -4.10 26.80
N GLY A 134 11.70 -5.01 25.97
CA GLY A 134 10.51 -5.81 26.24
C GLY A 134 9.18 -5.12 25.95
N GLN A 135 9.19 -3.85 25.55
CA GLN A 135 7.97 -3.14 25.15
C GLN A 135 7.33 -3.81 23.93
N GLU A 136 6.03 -4.03 23.98
CA GLU A 136 5.25 -4.54 22.86
C GLU A 136 4.86 -3.40 21.90
N ILE A 137 4.99 -3.67 20.61
CA ILE A 137 4.73 -2.74 19.52
C ILE A 137 3.81 -3.46 18.56
N SER A 138 2.65 -2.87 18.25
CA SER A 138 1.73 -3.43 17.25
C SER A 138 1.98 -2.80 15.89
N LEU A 139 2.21 -3.63 14.88
CA LEU A 139 2.43 -3.26 13.50
C LEU A 139 1.24 -3.70 12.67
N VAL A 140 0.68 -2.80 11.86
CA VAL A 140 -0.45 -3.08 10.96
C VAL A 140 -0.07 -2.71 9.55
N ALA A 141 -0.06 -3.70 8.66
CA ALA A 141 0.17 -3.50 7.23
C ALA A 141 -1.10 -2.97 6.56
N LEU A 142 -0.98 -1.89 5.81
CA LEU A 142 -2.08 -1.21 5.13
C LEU A 142 -1.84 -1.23 3.62
N PRO A 143 -2.44 -2.19 2.87
CA PRO A 143 -2.34 -2.22 1.42
C PRO A 143 -2.99 -1.00 0.78
N LEU A 144 -2.38 -0.47 -0.28
CA LEU A 144 -3.00 0.49 -1.18
C LEU A 144 -4.05 -0.19 -2.08
N PRO A 145 -4.97 0.57 -2.71
CA PRO A 145 -5.92 0.02 -3.66
C PRO A 145 -5.23 -0.85 -4.73
N ASN A 146 -5.83 -2.00 -5.05
CA ASN A 146 -5.34 -3.00 -6.00
C ASN A 146 -4.06 -3.75 -5.58
N TYR A 147 -3.65 -3.63 -4.32
CA TYR A 147 -2.57 -4.41 -3.71
C TYR A 147 -3.09 -5.25 -2.55
N LYS A 148 -2.38 -6.30 -2.22
CA LYS A 148 -2.61 -7.14 -1.04
C LYS A 148 -1.33 -7.25 -0.22
N PHE A 149 -1.49 -7.48 1.07
CA PHE A 149 -0.40 -7.87 1.94
C PHE A 149 0.02 -9.33 1.64
N ASP A 150 1.32 -9.58 1.57
CA ASP A 150 1.86 -10.93 1.34
C ASP A 150 2.54 -11.49 2.59
N SER A 151 3.44 -10.73 3.20
CA SER A 151 4.25 -11.20 4.32
C SER A 151 4.95 -10.08 5.06
N TRP A 152 5.46 -10.39 6.25
CA TRP A 152 6.45 -9.58 6.96
C TRP A 152 7.84 -10.14 6.73
N SER A 153 8.83 -9.25 6.65
CA SER A 153 10.25 -9.57 6.77
C SER A 153 10.90 -8.68 7.82
N VAL A 154 12.00 -9.16 8.42
CA VAL A 154 12.73 -8.44 9.47
C VAL A 154 14.23 -8.45 9.17
N THR A 155 14.90 -7.33 9.47
CA THR A 155 16.34 -7.20 9.47
C THR A 155 16.82 -6.84 10.88
N GLY A 156 18.03 -7.27 11.24
CA GLY A 156 18.60 -7.11 12.60
C GLY A 156 18.30 -8.27 13.55
N ALA A 157 17.46 -9.22 13.13
CA ALA A 157 17.19 -10.46 13.86
C ALA A 157 16.79 -11.58 12.90
N SER A 158 16.88 -12.84 13.39
CA SER A 158 16.31 -14.00 12.70
C SER A 158 15.12 -14.50 13.51
N GLU A 159 13.91 -14.17 13.03
CA GLU A 159 12.67 -14.60 13.67
C GLU A 159 11.62 -14.99 12.62
N THR A 160 10.75 -15.92 12.96
CA THR A 160 9.60 -16.30 12.13
C THR A 160 8.44 -15.40 12.50
N LEU A 161 7.94 -14.66 11.51
CA LEU A 161 6.82 -13.73 11.68
C LEU A 161 5.51 -14.39 11.25
N PRO A 162 4.38 -14.07 11.92
CA PRO A 162 3.05 -14.50 11.50
C PRO A 162 2.71 -13.99 10.09
N ALA A 163 1.87 -14.74 9.38
CA ALA A 163 1.38 -14.36 8.04
C ALA A 163 0.22 -13.36 8.07
N ASN A 164 -0.14 -12.84 9.24
CA ASN A 164 -1.22 -11.88 9.42
C ASN A 164 -0.72 -10.46 9.07
N ASP A 165 -1.62 -9.64 8.55
CA ASP A 165 -1.36 -8.23 8.27
C ASP A 165 -1.15 -7.37 9.53
N SER A 166 -1.57 -7.88 10.70
CA SER A 166 -1.34 -7.26 12.00
C SER A 166 -0.55 -8.20 12.90
N ILE A 167 0.58 -7.70 13.43
CA ILE A 167 1.46 -8.45 14.34
C ILE A 167 1.84 -7.63 15.57
N SER A 168 2.11 -8.31 16.69
CA SER A 168 2.74 -7.73 17.88
C SER A 168 4.18 -8.23 17.99
N VAL A 169 5.12 -7.29 18.17
CA VAL A 169 6.54 -7.56 18.26
C VAL A 169 7.12 -6.94 19.54
N LYS A 170 8.24 -7.45 20.02
CA LYS A 170 8.92 -6.92 21.23
C LYS A 170 10.22 -6.20 20.87
N ALA A 171 10.44 -5.09 21.55
CA ALA A 171 11.72 -4.38 21.50
C ALA A 171 12.76 -5.14 22.34
N ASP A 172 13.51 -6.03 21.72
CA ASP A 172 14.58 -6.83 22.36
C ASP A 172 15.93 -6.68 21.65
N ASN A 173 15.92 -6.04 20.47
CA ASN A 173 17.08 -5.70 19.67
C ASN A 173 16.73 -4.58 18.69
N ASN A 174 17.73 -3.96 18.06
CA ASN A 174 17.52 -3.04 16.95
C ASN A 174 17.02 -3.82 15.72
N LYS A 175 15.83 -3.48 15.21
CA LYS A 175 15.14 -4.22 14.16
C LYS A 175 14.44 -3.27 13.18
N THR A 176 14.37 -3.70 11.92
CA THR A 176 13.52 -3.08 10.93
C THR A 176 12.56 -4.13 10.38
N TYR A 177 11.27 -3.90 10.54
CA TYR A 177 10.20 -4.71 9.98
C TYR A 177 9.77 -4.15 8.64
N THR A 178 9.58 -5.01 7.65
CA THR A 178 9.08 -4.62 6.32
C THR A 178 7.84 -5.41 5.99
N ALA A 179 6.73 -4.71 5.75
CA ALA A 179 5.53 -5.31 5.17
C ALA A 179 5.71 -5.41 3.66
N ASN A 180 5.59 -6.61 3.13
CA ASN A 180 5.69 -6.89 1.70
C ASN A 180 4.29 -6.92 1.08
N PHE A 181 4.13 -6.19 -0.02
CA PHE A 181 2.87 -6.09 -0.76
C PHE A 181 3.08 -6.50 -2.21
N SER A 182 2.05 -7.11 -2.79
CA SER A 182 2.01 -7.42 -4.21
C SER A 182 0.71 -6.94 -4.86
N PRO A 183 0.72 -6.64 -6.18
CA PRO A 183 -0.50 -6.30 -6.88
C PRO A 183 -1.47 -7.48 -6.91
N ILE A 184 -2.76 -7.21 -6.79
CA ILE A 184 -3.81 -8.19 -7.01
C ILE A 184 -3.88 -8.47 -8.51
N MET A 185 -3.79 -9.74 -8.90
CA MET A 185 -3.80 -10.19 -10.29
C MET A 185 -5.07 -10.97 -10.59
N HIS A 186 -5.61 -10.81 -11.81
CA HIS A 186 -6.79 -11.51 -12.30
C HIS A 186 -6.53 -12.10 -13.68
N THR A 187 -7.17 -13.21 -13.98
CA THR A 187 -7.08 -13.90 -15.26
C THR A 187 -8.18 -13.43 -16.20
N VAL A 188 -7.82 -13.15 -17.47
CA VAL A 188 -8.77 -12.79 -18.51
C VAL A 188 -8.87 -13.95 -19.52
N SER A 189 -10.01 -14.61 -19.58
CA SER A 189 -10.35 -15.63 -20.57
C SER A 189 -11.08 -15.00 -21.75
N ILE A 190 -10.70 -15.38 -22.98
CA ILE A 190 -11.28 -14.85 -24.21
C ILE A 190 -11.84 -16.01 -25.02
N GLU A 191 -13.14 -15.98 -25.30
CA GLU A 191 -13.86 -17.03 -26.03
C GLU A 191 -14.59 -16.45 -27.24
N THR A 192 -14.49 -17.16 -28.36
CA THR A 192 -15.15 -16.77 -29.60
C THR A 192 -15.90 -17.97 -30.18
N ALA A 193 -17.15 -17.79 -30.55
CA ALA A 193 -17.97 -18.79 -31.22
C ALA A 193 -18.57 -18.22 -32.51
N GLY A 194 -18.58 -19.02 -33.59
CA GLY A 194 -19.03 -18.62 -34.92
C GLY A 194 -17.96 -17.85 -35.72
N ASN A 195 -18.39 -17.24 -36.83
CA ASN A 195 -17.52 -16.58 -37.80
C ASN A 195 -17.35 -15.10 -37.48
N GLY A 196 -16.25 -14.74 -36.88
CA GLY A 196 -15.87 -13.38 -36.50
C GLY A 196 -14.63 -13.41 -35.63
N SER A 197 -14.13 -12.26 -35.24
CA SER A 197 -12.97 -12.08 -34.38
C SER A 197 -13.31 -11.28 -33.14
N LEU A 198 -12.65 -11.62 -32.03
CA LEU A 198 -12.75 -10.92 -30.75
C LEU A 198 -11.34 -10.46 -30.34
N SER A 199 -11.14 -9.15 -30.28
CA SER A 199 -9.91 -8.51 -29.83
C SER A 199 -10.15 -7.90 -28.45
N VAL A 200 -9.24 -8.17 -27.51
CA VAL A 200 -9.22 -7.59 -26.17
C VAL A 200 -7.87 -6.94 -25.97
N LYS A 201 -7.86 -5.65 -25.63
CA LYS A 201 -6.65 -4.86 -25.43
C LYS A 201 -6.56 -4.30 -24.02
N ALA A 202 -5.36 -4.34 -23.46
CA ALA A 202 -4.99 -3.62 -22.24
C ALA A 202 -3.92 -2.59 -22.60
N GLU A 203 -4.12 -1.31 -22.27
CA GLU A 203 -3.18 -0.23 -22.61
C GLU A 203 -2.78 -0.24 -24.10
N ASP A 204 -3.79 -0.40 -25.00
CA ASP A 204 -3.64 -0.51 -26.45
C ASP A 204 -2.87 -1.75 -26.98
N ALA A 205 -2.34 -2.61 -26.11
CA ALA A 205 -1.73 -3.89 -26.49
C ALA A 205 -2.75 -5.02 -26.46
N GLU A 206 -2.74 -5.87 -27.51
CA GLU A 206 -3.59 -7.06 -27.58
C GLU A 206 -3.15 -8.10 -26.56
N ILE A 207 -4.11 -8.71 -25.85
CA ILE A 207 -3.85 -9.76 -24.87
C ILE A 207 -4.36 -11.10 -25.36
N ALA A 208 -3.66 -12.18 -24.99
CA ALA A 208 -4.11 -13.54 -25.25
C ALA A 208 -5.08 -14.02 -24.16
N SER A 209 -5.90 -15.03 -24.49
CA SER A 209 -6.71 -15.73 -23.51
C SER A 209 -5.82 -16.39 -22.43
N GLY A 210 -6.17 -16.25 -21.16
CA GLY A 210 -5.39 -16.68 -20.01
C GLY A 210 -4.38 -15.64 -19.51
N ALA A 211 -4.35 -14.42 -20.07
CA ALA A 211 -3.48 -13.36 -19.59
C ALA A 211 -3.79 -12.98 -18.15
N SER A 212 -2.74 -12.84 -17.33
CA SER A 212 -2.85 -12.36 -15.95
C SER A 212 -2.53 -10.88 -15.90
N LEU A 213 -3.49 -10.07 -15.48
CA LEU A 213 -3.41 -8.61 -15.45
C LEU A 213 -3.72 -8.06 -14.05
N ARG A 214 -3.22 -6.87 -13.76
CA ARG A 214 -3.46 -6.20 -12.48
C ARG A 214 -4.92 -5.79 -12.33
N GLN A 215 -5.46 -5.91 -11.13
CA GLN A 215 -6.74 -5.30 -10.76
C GLN A 215 -6.72 -3.81 -11.08
N GLY A 216 -7.84 -3.29 -11.60
CA GLY A 216 -7.95 -1.89 -12.03
C GLY A 216 -7.54 -1.64 -13.49
N THR A 217 -6.95 -2.63 -14.20
CA THR A 217 -6.65 -2.50 -15.62
C THR A 217 -7.94 -2.30 -16.42
N VAL A 218 -7.94 -1.32 -17.32
CA VAL A 218 -9.08 -1.08 -18.24
C VAL A 218 -8.84 -1.84 -19.53
N LEU A 219 -9.78 -2.73 -19.86
CA LEU A 219 -9.78 -3.50 -21.09
C LEU A 219 -10.66 -2.84 -22.13
N GLN A 220 -10.18 -2.78 -23.37
CA GLN A 220 -10.96 -2.40 -24.55
C GLN A 220 -11.29 -3.65 -25.35
N ILE A 221 -12.58 -3.84 -25.69
CA ILE A 221 -13.10 -5.06 -26.30
C ILE A 221 -13.73 -4.70 -27.64
N VAL A 222 -13.33 -5.42 -28.69
CA VAL A 222 -13.85 -5.23 -30.06
C VAL A 222 -14.21 -6.60 -30.63
N ALA A 223 -15.50 -6.78 -30.92
CA ALA A 223 -16.01 -7.96 -31.60
C ALA A 223 -16.32 -7.58 -33.04
N THR A 224 -15.71 -8.25 -34.03
CA THR A 224 -15.87 -7.95 -35.46
C THR A 224 -16.43 -9.19 -36.17
N PRO A 225 -17.70 -9.17 -36.64
CA PRO A 225 -18.26 -10.24 -37.43
C PRO A 225 -17.61 -10.34 -38.82
N ASP A 226 -17.51 -11.54 -39.35
CA ASP A 226 -17.17 -11.76 -40.76
C ASP A 226 -18.28 -11.23 -41.70
N VAL A 227 -17.99 -11.14 -42.99
CA VAL A 227 -18.86 -10.50 -43.99
C VAL A 227 -20.32 -11.03 -43.96
N SER A 228 -20.48 -12.36 -43.85
CA SER A 228 -21.80 -13.03 -43.86
C SER A 228 -22.36 -13.25 -42.44
N SER A 229 -21.70 -12.72 -41.42
CA SER A 229 -22.05 -12.90 -40.02
C SER A 229 -22.48 -11.62 -39.34
N GLN A 230 -23.16 -11.76 -38.22
CA GLN A 230 -23.53 -10.69 -37.31
C GLN A 230 -23.17 -11.09 -35.86
N LEU A 231 -22.89 -10.10 -35.05
CA LEU A 231 -22.69 -10.32 -33.61
C LEU A 231 -24.06 -10.67 -32.98
N LYS A 232 -24.17 -11.84 -32.35
CA LYS A 232 -25.36 -12.28 -31.60
C LYS A 232 -25.29 -11.82 -30.17
N SER A 233 -24.14 -12.04 -29.52
CA SER A 233 -23.93 -11.63 -28.13
C SER A 233 -22.47 -11.28 -27.89
N LEU A 234 -22.26 -10.32 -27.00
CA LEU A 234 -20.96 -10.00 -26.39
C LEU A 234 -21.18 -9.90 -24.90
N THR A 235 -20.56 -10.80 -24.15
CA THR A 235 -20.79 -10.94 -22.72
C THR A 235 -19.51 -10.88 -21.92
N ILE A 236 -19.63 -10.43 -20.67
CA ILE A 236 -18.63 -10.45 -19.63
C ILE A 236 -19.18 -11.28 -18.46
N ASN A 237 -18.52 -12.40 -18.14
CA ASN A 237 -18.98 -13.35 -17.11
C ASN A 237 -20.47 -13.75 -17.28
N GLY A 238 -20.96 -13.81 -18.53
CA GLY A 238 -22.34 -14.13 -18.86
C GLY A 238 -23.28 -12.92 -19.00
N ASP A 239 -22.92 -11.75 -18.50
CA ASP A 239 -23.73 -10.54 -18.61
C ASP A 239 -23.42 -9.78 -19.90
N SER A 240 -24.41 -9.17 -20.52
CA SER A 240 -24.25 -8.37 -21.74
C SER A 240 -23.36 -7.15 -21.50
N LEU A 241 -22.29 -7.02 -22.27
CA LEU A 241 -21.42 -5.85 -22.22
C LEU A 241 -22.12 -4.62 -22.81
N LYS A 242 -22.20 -3.55 -22.00
CA LYS A 242 -22.66 -2.22 -22.44
C LYS A 242 -21.45 -1.36 -22.78
N GLY A 243 -21.27 -1.06 -24.06
CA GLY A 243 -20.11 -0.31 -24.54
C GLY A 243 -18.96 -1.24 -24.98
N ASN A 244 -17.72 -0.73 -24.92
CA ASN A 244 -16.55 -1.46 -25.39
C ASN A 244 -15.38 -1.46 -24.38
N LYS A 245 -15.62 -1.05 -23.14
CA LYS A 245 -14.60 -1.02 -22.09
C LYS A 245 -15.12 -1.64 -20.81
N VAL A 246 -14.22 -2.32 -20.10
CA VAL A 246 -14.47 -2.88 -18.76
C VAL A 246 -13.23 -2.70 -17.87
N THR A 247 -13.44 -2.38 -16.59
CA THR A 247 -12.35 -2.34 -15.58
C THR A 247 -12.26 -3.70 -14.91
N LEU A 248 -11.06 -4.26 -14.83
CA LEU A 248 -10.80 -5.55 -14.25
C LEU A 248 -10.87 -5.48 -12.71
N THR A 249 -11.88 -6.11 -12.13
CA THR A 249 -12.13 -6.16 -10.66
C THR A 249 -12.14 -7.59 -10.11
N GLY A 250 -11.98 -8.59 -10.97
CA GLY A 250 -11.98 -10.01 -10.67
C GLY A 250 -11.60 -10.78 -11.93
N ASP A 251 -11.53 -12.11 -11.86
CA ASP A 251 -11.35 -12.93 -13.04
C ASP A 251 -12.47 -12.68 -14.04
N LEU A 252 -12.12 -12.58 -15.32
CA LEU A 252 -12.99 -12.13 -16.37
C LEU A 252 -13.03 -13.11 -17.52
N THR A 253 -14.24 -13.47 -17.97
CA THR A 253 -14.47 -14.19 -19.24
C THR A 253 -15.17 -13.27 -20.20
N VAL A 254 -14.50 -12.94 -21.31
CA VAL A 254 -15.06 -12.19 -22.44
C VAL A 254 -15.48 -13.18 -23.50
N LYS A 255 -16.78 -13.21 -23.84
CA LYS A 255 -17.29 -14.14 -24.87
C LYS A 255 -18.05 -13.39 -25.94
N ALA A 256 -17.67 -13.62 -27.19
CA ALA A 256 -18.42 -13.17 -28.38
C ALA A 256 -19.04 -14.36 -29.13
N GLU A 257 -20.30 -14.25 -29.47
CA GLU A 257 -21.00 -15.22 -30.32
C GLU A 257 -21.42 -14.55 -31.59
N PHE A 258 -21.02 -15.12 -32.72
CA PHE A 258 -21.40 -14.69 -34.05
C PHE A 258 -22.35 -15.72 -34.68
N GLY A 259 -23.28 -15.23 -35.48
CA GLY A 259 -24.19 -16.07 -36.24
C GLY A 259 -24.39 -15.54 -37.63
N GLN A 260 -24.90 -16.37 -38.50
CA GLN A 260 -25.20 -15.95 -39.87
C GLN A 260 -26.20 -14.80 -39.87
N LYS A 261 -26.03 -13.87 -40.80
CA LYS A 261 -27.05 -12.84 -41.10
C LYS A 261 -28.33 -13.53 -41.62
N ALA A 262 -29.46 -12.91 -41.38
CA ALA A 262 -30.69 -13.37 -41.97
C ALA A 262 -30.53 -13.44 -43.52
N GLY A 263 -30.99 -14.52 -44.13
CA GLY A 263 -30.96 -14.68 -45.56
C GLY A 263 -32.18 -14.01 -46.20
N ALA A 264 -31.98 -13.28 -47.26
CA ALA A 264 -33.00 -12.76 -48.14
C ALA A 264 -33.21 -13.71 -49.33
N LEU A 265 -34.44 -14.07 -49.63
CA LEU A 265 -34.75 -14.92 -50.78
C LEU A 265 -34.53 -14.11 -52.07
N VAL A 266 -33.91 -14.73 -53.06
CA VAL A 266 -33.67 -14.14 -54.39
C VAL A 266 -34.65 -14.72 -55.36
N THR A 267 -35.44 -13.86 -56.01
CA THR A 267 -36.35 -14.20 -57.11
C THR A 267 -35.92 -13.46 -58.37
N ILE A 268 -35.51 -14.19 -59.36
CA ILE A 268 -35.22 -13.64 -60.71
C ILE A 268 -36.40 -13.98 -61.57
N LYS A 269 -37.07 -12.95 -62.09
CA LYS A 269 -38.26 -13.09 -63.03
C LYS A 269 -37.75 -13.38 -64.38
N ASP A 270 -38.51 -14.24 -65.09
CA ASP A 270 -38.32 -14.47 -66.51
C ASP A 270 -38.60 -13.21 -67.31
N VAL A 271 -37.74 -12.86 -68.23
CA VAL A 271 -37.89 -11.72 -69.16
C VAL A 271 -37.91 -12.24 -70.53
N ALA A 272 -38.74 -11.60 -71.38
CA ALA A 272 -38.80 -11.91 -72.82
C ALA A 272 -37.57 -11.33 -73.51
N ASN A 273 -36.99 -12.13 -74.44
CA ASN A 273 -35.86 -11.71 -75.28
C ASN A 273 -34.58 -11.31 -74.54
N GLY A 274 -34.26 -12.02 -73.42
CA GLY A 274 -33.07 -11.81 -72.69
C GLY A 274 -33.01 -12.63 -71.41
N SER A 275 -31.99 -12.36 -70.53
CA SER A 275 -31.88 -12.95 -69.22
C SER A 275 -31.29 -11.92 -68.24
N ILE A 276 -31.64 -12.10 -66.94
CA ILE A 276 -31.12 -11.33 -65.84
C ILE A 276 -30.24 -12.25 -65.04
N LEU A 277 -29.00 -11.84 -64.74
CA LEU A 277 -28.08 -12.56 -63.90
C LEU A 277 -27.74 -11.70 -62.69
N LEU A 278 -27.75 -12.33 -61.53
CA LEU A 278 -27.27 -11.75 -60.27
C LEU A 278 -25.98 -12.41 -59.85
N TYR A 279 -25.02 -11.60 -59.38
CA TYR A 279 -23.74 -12.05 -58.90
C TYR A 279 -23.48 -11.53 -57.51
N LYS A 280 -22.81 -12.32 -56.65
CA LYS A 280 -22.19 -11.82 -55.45
C LYS A 280 -21.02 -10.90 -55.78
N GLU A 281 -20.58 -10.09 -54.82
CA GLU A 281 -19.43 -9.19 -54.98
C GLU A 281 -18.15 -9.95 -55.41
N ASN A 282 -18.00 -11.19 -54.99
CA ASN A 282 -16.86 -12.08 -55.35
C ASN A 282 -16.98 -12.70 -56.76
N GLY A 283 -18.04 -12.33 -57.55
CA GLY A 283 -18.29 -12.82 -58.91
C GLY A 283 -19.02 -14.18 -59.00
N SER A 284 -19.44 -14.78 -57.86
CA SER A 284 -20.25 -15.99 -57.90
C SER A 284 -21.69 -15.72 -58.33
N LEU A 285 -22.21 -16.55 -59.27
CA LEU A 285 -23.61 -16.44 -59.75
C LEU A 285 -24.59 -16.78 -58.63
N ILE A 286 -25.68 -16.03 -58.51
CA ILE A 286 -26.76 -16.24 -57.59
C ILE A 286 -27.97 -16.76 -58.38
N ALA A 287 -28.41 -17.99 -58.08
CA ALA A 287 -29.56 -18.59 -58.74
C ALA A 287 -30.88 -18.09 -58.13
N SER A 288 -31.94 -17.99 -58.93
CA SER A 288 -33.31 -17.75 -58.42
C SER A 288 -33.73 -18.87 -57.46
N GLY A 289 -34.38 -18.54 -56.34
CA GLY A 289 -34.70 -19.43 -55.25
C GLY A 289 -33.60 -19.65 -54.21
N SER A 290 -32.39 -19.11 -54.43
CA SER A 290 -31.32 -19.11 -53.39
C SER A 290 -31.50 -17.98 -52.40
N THR A 291 -30.74 -18.08 -51.25
CA THR A 291 -30.72 -17.00 -50.25
C THR A 291 -29.39 -16.29 -50.25
N VAL A 292 -29.40 -14.97 -50.03
CA VAL A 292 -28.25 -14.10 -49.89
C VAL A 292 -28.35 -13.39 -48.52
N PRO A 293 -27.28 -13.35 -47.72
CA PRO A 293 -27.34 -12.67 -46.44
C PRO A 293 -27.71 -11.19 -46.59
N ILE A 294 -28.59 -10.71 -45.71
CA ILE A 294 -28.90 -9.27 -45.62
C ILE A 294 -27.61 -8.50 -45.29
N GLY A 295 -27.37 -7.42 -46.02
CA GLY A 295 -26.16 -6.60 -45.93
C GLY A 295 -25.06 -7.01 -46.91
N ASP A 296 -25.15 -8.16 -47.56
CA ASP A 296 -24.23 -8.53 -48.64
C ASP A 296 -24.50 -7.69 -49.87
N LYS A 297 -23.51 -7.60 -50.72
CA LYS A 297 -23.62 -6.85 -51.99
C LYS A 297 -23.80 -7.77 -53.17
N VAL A 298 -24.67 -7.34 -54.07
CA VAL A 298 -25.00 -8.05 -55.32
C VAL A 298 -24.80 -7.14 -56.51
N ARG A 299 -24.50 -7.71 -57.65
CA ARG A 299 -24.45 -7.05 -58.94
C ARG A 299 -25.51 -7.65 -59.87
N VAL A 300 -26.12 -6.83 -60.69
CA VAL A 300 -27.04 -7.27 -61.71
C VAL A 300 -26.39 -7.15 -63.10
N VAL A 301 -26.59 -8.13 -63.93
CA VAL A 301 -26.19 -8.12 -65.34
C VAL A 301 -27.39 -8.50 -66.21
N ASP A 302 -27.73 -7.66 -67.11
CA ASP A 302 -28.76 -7.84 -68.10
C ASP A 302 -28.13 -8.27 -69.44
N LEU A 303 -28.66 -9.33 -69.97
CA LEU A 303 -28.15 -9.97 -71.20
C LEU A 303 -29.32 -10.04 -72.22
N PRO A 304 -29.49 -9.02 -73.11
CA PRO A 304 -30.46 -9.09 -74.20
C PRO A 304 -30.08 -10.20 -75.18
N ASP A 305 -31.10 -10.86 -75.78
CA ASP A 305 -30.90 -11.80 -76.89
C ASP A 305 -30.45 -11.07 -78.17
N ALA A 306 -29.87 -11.85 -79.10
CA ALA A 306 -29.39 -11.30 -80.38
C ALA A 306 -30.51 -10.56 -81.16
N GLY A 307 -30.25 -9.30 -81.48
CA GLY A 307 -31.21 -8.42 -82.16
C GLY A 307 -32.11 -7.62 -81.23
N TYR A 308 -31.98 -7.76 -79.93
CA TYR A 308 -32.70 -7.02 -78.91
C TYR A 308 -31.78 -6.08 -78.13
N SER A 309 -32.33 -5.02 -77.61
CA SER A 309 -31.63 -4.10 -76.69
C SER A 309 -32.47 -3.81 -75.49
N LEU A 310 -31.82 -3.38 -74.37
CA LEU A 310 -32.56 -2.93 -73.20
C LEU A 310 -33.47 -1.78 -73.50
N GLY A 311 -34.75 -1.92 -73.19
CA GLY A 311 -35.74 -0.84 -73.30
C GLY A 311 -35.69 0.04 -72.00
N GLY A 312 -35.74 1.34 -72.23
CA GLY A 312 -36.03 2.35 -71.20
C GLY A 312 -35.21 2.29 -69.89
N SER A 313 -35.71 1.70 -68.84
CA SER A 313 -35.20 1.86 -67.48
C SER A 313 -34.22 0.76 -67.04
N GLY A 314 -33.94 -0.24 -67.91
CA GLY A 314 -33.13 -1.36 -67.53
C GLY A 314 -33.81 -2.29 -66.47
N VAL A 315 -33.00 -3.12 -65.74
CA VAL A 315 -33.51 -4.02 -64.72
C VAL A 315 -33.88 -3.25 -63.45
N THR A 316 -35.08 -3.53 -62.93
CA THR A 316 -35.52 -2.98 -61.62
C THR A 316 -35.29 -3.99 -60.53
N LEU A 317 -34.57 -3.59 -59.46
CA LEU A 317 -34.33 -4.41 -58.24
C LEU A 317 -35.21 -3.90 -57.11
N SER A 318 -35.81 -4.84 -56.36
CA SER A 318 -36.42 -4.58 -55.07
C SER A 318 -35.70 -5.33 -53.96
N GLY A 319 -35.86 -4.95 -52.72
CA GLY A 319 -35.18 -5.55 -51.58
C GLY A 319 -33.66 -5.23 -51.47
N VAL A 320 -33.23 -4.19 -52.16
CA VAL A 320 -31.85 -3.72 -52.19
C VAL A 320 -31.78 -2.19 -52.08
N THR A 321 -30.64 -1.69 -51.61
CA THR A 321 -30.26 -0.29 -51.64
C THR A 321 -28.92 -0.15 -52.36
N GLY A 322 -28.73 0.82 -53.24
CA GLY A 322 -27.46 0.99 -53.95
C GLY A 322 -27.59 1.94 -55.13
N SER A 323 -26.61 1.90 -56.01
CA SER A 323 -26.49 2.81 -57.15
C SER A 323 -26.31 2.05 -58.47
N THR A 324 -27.07 2.46 -59.46
CA THR A 324 -26.91 2.01 -60.85
C THR A 324 -25.52 2.37 -61.40
N THR A 325 -24.93 3.47 -60.95
CA THR A 325 -23.62 3.95 -61.40
C THR A 325 -22.51 2.96 -61.10
N THR A 326 -22.52 2.30 -59.92
CA THR A 326 -21.53 1.31 -59.50
C THR A 326 -21.96 -0.12 -59.81
N ASN A 327 -23.22 -0.34 -60.16
CA ASN A 327 -23.86 -1.64 -60.27
C ASN A 327 -23.58 -2.56 -59.06
N LEU A 328 -23.60 -1.96 -57.88
CA LEU A 328 -23.39 -2.64 -56.63
C LEU A 328 -24.50 -2.30 -55.63
N TRP A 329 -25.24 -3.32 -55.24
CA TRP A 329 -26.47 -3.18 -54.46
C TRP A 329 -26.37 -3.93 -53.15
N THR A 330 -26.71 -3.30 -52.05
CA THR A 330 -26.73 -3.92 -50.72
C THR A 330 -28.09 -4.57 -50.49
N VAL A 331 -28.11 -5.85 -50.14
CA VAL A 331 -29.33 -6.61 -49.84
C VAL A 331 -29.93 -6.12 -48.52
N THR A 332 -31.19 -5.70 -48.54
CA THR A 332 -31.93 -5.20 -47.36
C THR A 332 -33.16 -6.04 -47.04
N GLY A 333 -33.58 -6.92 -47.91
CA GLY A 333 -34.73 -7.82 -47.80
C GLY A 333 -34.78 -8.75 -49.00
N ASP A 334 -35.88 -9.49 -49.18
CA ASP A 334 -36.06 -10.38 -50.32
C ASP A 334 -35.84 -9.65 -51.63
N VAL A 335 -34.95 -10.18 -52.45
CA VAL A 335 -34.51 -9.56 -53.72
C VAL A 335 -35.35 -10.06 -54.85
N THR A 336 -35.92 -9.15 -55.60
CA THR A 336 -36.60 -9.45 -56.90
C THR A 336 -35.91 -8.64 -57.99
N ALA A 337 -35.49 -9.31 -59.02
CA ALA A 337 -34.88 -8.75 -60.23
C ALA A 337 -35.76 -9.04 -61.45
#